data_df13df035e008ba26616697a0e837f05
#
_entry.id   df13df035e008ba26616697a0e837f05
#
_cell.length_a   1.000
_cell.length_b   1.000
_cell.length_c   1.000
_cell.angle_alpha   90.00
_cell.angle_beta   90.00
_cell.angle_gamma   90.00
#
_symmetry.space_group_name_H-M   'P 1'
#
loop_
_entity.id
_entity.type
_entity.pdbx_description
1 polymer ?
#
loop_
_entity_poly.entity_id
_entity_poly.type
_entity_poly.pdbx_seq_one_letter_code
_entity_poly.pdbx_strand_id
1 'polypeptide(L)'
;MNEQPNGVEAPGPERPRLDVDIACVGFGPAMAGFLTTVSRQLVNADGTPAVESATVPGMPPQVLCYERADDLGFGVSGVVTPARAIRASIPELENAGIPMSAPVGEEKVLYLLDPIGASRRSGTLKLADALIRVCQWALPVRDHALALPWTPAFLHKRGGMVFSMGQFMQWVGAQVQSTGTVQIWPGTPVAEALIESGDPTRPKVVGVRLLDQGVDKQGQPSDGFTPGMEIHAALTVVGDGPVGAVGQQLDDVFGLPPEHHIRDWAVGMKFVVALPEDTPLKPGTVLHTFGYPEPEIFGFLYVHPDRVASLGIFVPSWFDSPVRTAYRYLQHWMLHPYLWRYLQGGQLLSWGAKTLGESGRRGEPHLVGDGYARIGEGSGSTNVLTGSGVDEAWATGVQLSEAVLELLQTKQPFTRENLEATYVARRRASWVDQEARIAEKSRDGFQRGVVPGMIGMALAGLSGGRLAWPGHSRRPWERIPSLEDYYRGRIPAAEVRQIRDECYARGVSAHAALMERAGWPVIPYDGRLLVSHQDALLLGGKVQAPPGYADHVLFPYPELCQRCGTKLCVEVCSGQAITPGAQGVPDFDREKCIHCGACLWNCTFAAPENSERMAVAFRAGTGGLHSAEN
;
A
#
# COMPACT_ATOMS: atom_id res chain seq x y z
N MET A 1 -39.71 32.54 -15.57
CA MET A 1 -38.75 32.64 -16.65
C MET A 1 -37.63 33.56 -16.14
N ASN A 2 -36.58 32.99 -15.61
CA ASN A 2 -35.32 33.66 -15.32
C ASN A 2 -34.25 32.79 -15.98
N GLU A 3 -33.81 33.26 -17.15
CA GLU A 3 -32.64 32.69 -17.80
C GLU A 3 -31.43 32.97 -16.95
N GLN A 4 -30.77 31.91 -16.45
CA GLN A 4 -29.41 32.03 -15.93
C GLN A 4 -28.49 32.30 -17.13
N PRO A 5 -27.58 33.27 -17.06
CA PRO A 5 -26.62 33.50 -18.12
C PRO A 5 -25.65 32.30 -18.15
N ASN A 6 -25.49 31.73 -19.36
CA ASN A 6 -24.43 30.79 -19.69
C ASN A 6 -23.07 31.43 -19.28
N GLY A 7 -22.56 31.04 -18.12
CA GLY A 7 -21.21 31.36 -17.73
C GLY A 7 -20.24 30.65 -18.69
N VAL A 8 -19.66 31.39 -19.60
CA VAL A 8 -18.45 30.97 -20.30
C VAL A 8 -17.39 30.82 -19.20
N GLU A 9 -17.02 29.58 -18.85
CA GLU A 9 -15.87 29.35 -17.98
C GLU A 9 -14.69 30.11 -18.60
N ALA A 10 -14.06 30.97 -17.82
CA ALA A 10 -12.84 31.64 -18.24
C ALA A 10 -11.83 30.58 -18.71
N PRO A 11 -11.12 30.79 -19.84
CA PRO A 11 -10.12 29.84 -20.29
C PRO A 11 -9.13 29.61 -19.15
N GLY A 12 -8.91 28.32 -18.82
CA GLY A 12 -7.94 27.93 -17.78
C GLY A 12 -6.55 28.50 -18.11
N PRO A 13 -5.63 28.52 -17.13
CA PRO A 13 -4.28 29.05 -17.37
C PRO A 13 -3.61 28.27 -18.50
N GLU A 14 -2.92 28.99 -19.39
CA GLU A 14 -2.09 28.36 -20.42
C GLU A 14 -1.02 27.50 -19.74
N ARG A 15 -0.94 26.21 -20.11
CA ARG A 15 -0.04 25.23 -19.51
C ARG A 15 1.14 24.94 -20.42
N PRO A 16 2.36 24.89 -19.87
CA PRO A 16 3.51 24.40 -20.64
C PRO A 16 3.25 22.97 -21.10
N ARG A 17 3.67 22.65 -22.31
CA ARG A 17 3.53 21.33 -22.92
C ARG A 17 4.89 20.71 -23.21
N LEU A 18 5.02 19.41 -22.96
CA LEU A 18 6.14 18.57 -23.34
C LEU A 18 5.62 17.31 -24.02
N ASP A 19 6.19 16.99 -25.19
CA ASP A 19 5.87 15.77 -25.92
C ASP A 19 6.98 14.72 -25.70
N VAL A 20 6.60 13.49 -25.33
CA VAL A 20 7.51 12.36 -25.07
C VAL A 20 6.92 11.07 -25.68
N ASP A 21 7.72 10.01 -25.79
CA ASP A 21 7.21 8.73 -26.29
C ASP A 21 6.43 7.99 -25.19
N ILE A 22 6.99 7.96 -23.96
CA ILE A 22 6.41 7.21 -22.84
C ILE A 22 6.46 8.07 -21.56
N ALA A 23 5.31 8.29 -20.95
CA ALA A 23 5.16 8.91 -19.64
C ALA A 23 4.85 7.84 -18.59
N CYS A 24 5.64 7.78 -17.50
CA CYS A 24 5.48 6.82 -16.42
C CYS A 24 5.05 7.53 -15.14
N VAL A 25 4.08 6.95 -14.41
CA VAL A 25 3.52 7.51 -13.19
C VAL A 25 3.86 6.61 -11.99
N GLY A 26 4.63 7.17 -11.04
CA GLY A 26 5.09 6.49 -9.83
C GLY A 26 6.30 5.58 -10.04
N PHE A 27 7.27 5.64 -9.12
CA PHE A 27 8.48 4.82 -9.14
C PHE A 27 8.44 3.76 -8.03
N GLY A 28 7.53 2.80 -8.16
CA GLY A 28 7.45 1.61 -7.30
C GLY A 28 8.09 0.37 -7.96
N PRO A 29 8.04 -0.81 -7.29
CA PRO A 29 8.65 -2.05 -7.80
C PRO A 29 8.20 -2.45 -9.20
N ALA A 30 6.96 -2.19 -9.59
CA ALA A 30 6.47 -2.47 -10.94
C ALA A 30 7.15 -1.59 -11.98
N MET A 31 7.25 -0.28 -11.69
CA MET A 31 7.94 0.66 -12.58
C MET A 31 9.44 0.37 -12.62
N ALA A 32 10.04 -0.02 -11.51
CA ALA A 32 11.42 -0.47 -11.48
C ALA A 32 11.67 -1.67 -12.40
N GLY A 33 10.78 -2.67 -12.38
CA GLY A 33 10.84 -3.80 -13.33
C GLY A 33 10.68 -3.37 -14.79
N PHE A 34 9.75 -2.44 -15.07
CA PHE A 34 9.54 -1.87 -16.39
C PHE A 34 10.79 -1.12 -16.88
N LEU A 35 11.26 -0.15 -16.10
CA LEU A 35 12.37 0.72 -16.49
C LEU A 35 13.72 -0.03 -16.55
N THR A 36 13.97 -0.97 -15.64
CA THR A 36 15.18 -1.82 -15.69
C THR A 36 15.24 -2.64 -16.99
N THR A 37 14.08 -3.09 -17.47
CA THR A 37 14.00 -3.92 -18.69
C THR A 37 14.07 -3.05 -19.94
N VAL A 38 13.30 -1.97 -20.02
CA VAL A 38 13.23 -1.13 -21.23
C VAL A 38 14.52 -0.35 -21.44
N SER A 39 15.10 0.23 -20.38
CA SER A 39 16.27 1.11 -20.50
C SER A 39 17.48 0.44 -21.14
N ARG A 40 17.63 -0.86 -20.95
CA ARG A 40 18.75 -1.66 -21.49
C ARG A 40 18.58 -2.03 -22.96
N GLN A 41 17.38 -1.83 -23.53
CA GLN A 41 17.03 -2.28 -24.89
C GLN A 41 16.66 -1.13 -25.83
N LEU A 42 16.71 0.12 -25.35
CA LEU A 42 16.44 1.31 -26.19
C LEU A 42 17.62 1.70 -27.08
N VAL A 43 18.84 1.29 -26.69
CA VAL A 43 20.07 1.58 -27.45
C VAL A 43 20.86 0.30 -27.68
N ASN A 44 21.54 0.23 -28.82
CA ASN A 44 22.47 -0.83 -29.18
C ASN A 44 23.81 -0.66 -28.42
N ALA A 45 24.65 -1.68 -28.46
CA ALA A 45 25.98 -1.65 -27.84
C ALA A 45 26.91 -0.55 -28.38
N ASP A 46 26.66 -0.08 -29.58
CA ASP A 46 27.41 1.02 -30.24
C ASP A 46 26.82 2.41 -29.92
N GLY A 47 25.80 2.48 -29.08
CA GLY A 47 25.12 3.74 -28.68
C GLY A 47 24.08 4.23 -29.68
N THR A 48 23.84 3.52 -30.78
CA THR A 48 22.76 3.88 -31.72
C THR A 48 21.40 3.48 -31.15
N PRO A 49 20.31 4.20 -31.50
CA PRO A 49 18.95 3.80 -31.14
C PRO A 49 18.62 2.40 -31.65
N ALA A 50 18.17 1.50 -30.78
CA ALA A 50 17.62 0.21 -31.20
C ALA A 50 16.22 0.37 -31.81
N VAL A 51 15.52 1.40 -31.36
CA VAL A 51 14.24 1.86 -31.89
C VAL A 51 14.27 3.40 -31.90
N GLU A 52 13.78 4.02 -32.95
CA GLU A 52 13.72 5.49 -33.04
C GLU A 52 12.51 6.06 -32.32
N SER A 53 12.73 7.20 -31.66
CA SER A 53 11.68 8.01 -31.05
C SER A 53 10.69 8.54 -32.12
N ALA A 54 9.41 8.54 -31.78
CA ALA A 54 8.39 9.19 -32.60
C ALA A 54 8.36 10.71 -32.39
N THR A 55 8.86 11.19 -31.24
CA THR A 55 8.86 12.62 -30.88
C THR A 55 10.15 13.32 -31.26
N VAL A 56 11.29 12.62 -31.21
CA VAL A 56 12.63 13.17 -31.53
C VAL A 56 13.34 12.26 -32.52
N PRO A 57 13.21 12.50 -33.83
CA PRO A 57 13.83 11.65 -34.86
C PRO A 57 15.35 11.49 -34.69
N GLY A 58 15.86 10.29 -34.86
CA GLY A 58 17.28 9.95 -34.71
C GLY A 58 17.72 9.73 -33.25
N MET A 59 16.82 9.87 -32.29
CA MET A 59 17.09 9.58 -30.88
C MET A 59 16.36 8.30 -30.44
N PRO A 60 16.79 7.64 -29.34
CA PRO A 60 15.99 6.59 -28.72
C PRO A 60 14.70 7.16 -28.12
N PRO A 61 13.67 6.31 -27.91
CA PRO A 61 12.41 6.75 -27.31
C PRO A 61 12.63 7.50 -26.00
N GLN A 62 11.95 8.65 -25.85
CA GLN A 62 12.02 9.48 -24.65
C GLN A 62 11.09 8.92 -23.59
N VAL A 63 11.68 8.43 -22.49
CA VAL A 63 10.95 7.81 -21.36
C VAL A 63 11.15 8.67 -20.12
N LEU A 64 10.06 9.29 -19.64
CA LEU A 64 10.07 10.10 -18.42
C LEU A 64 9.22 9.45 -17.34
N CYS A 65 9.78 9.31 -16.14
CA CYS A 65 9.09 8.77 -14.97
C CYS A 65 8.94 9.84 -13.90
N TYR A 66 7.72 10.07 -13.44
CA TYR A 66 7.38 11.06 -12.42
C TYR A 66 7.07 10.37 -11.11
N GLU A 67 7.80 10.72 -10.05
CA GLU A 67 7.59 10.24 -8.69
C GLU A 67 7.16 11.42 -7.80
N ARG A 68 6.07 11.24 -7.03
CA ARG A 68 5.54 12.29 -6.15
C ARG A 68 6.43 12.59 -4.95
N ALA A 69 7.14 11.56 -4.48
CA ALA A 69 8.09 11.70 -3.38
C ALA A 69 9.35 12.41 -3.84
N ASP A 70 9.96 13.19 -2.98
CA ASP A 70 11.19 13.94 -3.26
C ASP A 70 12.45 13.07 -3.29
N ASP A 71 12.31 11.76 -3.02
CA ASP A 71 13.36 10.75 -3.11
C ASP A 71 12.83 9.45 -3.71
N LEU A 72 13.69 8.71 -4.42
CA LEU A 72 13.37 7.40 -5.02
C LEU A 72 13.22 6.29 -3.96
N GLY A 73 13.75 6.49 -2.78
CA GLY A 73 13.67 5.57 -1.66
C GLY A 73 12.40 5.70 -0.82
N PHE A 74 11.39 6.44 -1.29
CA PHE A 74 10.15 6.59 -0.57
C PHE A 74 9.38 5.28 -0.45
N GLY A 75 8.97 4.94 0.77
CA GLY A 75 8.13 3.77 0.96
C GLY A 75 8.14 3.23 2.38
N VAL A 76 7.39 2.15 2.57
CA VAL A 76 7.35 1.40 3.82
C VAL A 76 8.36 0.26 3.73
N SER A 77 9.36 0.27 4.58
CA SER A 77 10.49 -0.63 4.50
C SER A 77 10.17 -2.08 4.87
N GLY A 78 11.13 -2.92 4.52
CA GLY A 78 11.18 -4.34 4.86
C GLY A 78 10.22 -5.20 4.04
N VAL A 79 10.78 -5.99 3.16
CA VAL A 79 10.04 -7.01 2.42
C VAL A 79 10.85 -8.31 2.43
N VAL A 80 10.14 -9.42 2.43
CA VAL A 80 10.68 -10.74 2.09
C VAL A 80 9.97 -11.24 0.84
N THR A 81 10.75 -11.65 -0.15
CA THR A 81 10.20 -12.07 -1.46
C THR A 81 10.96 -13.26 -2.02
N PRO A 82 10.31 -14.17 -2.75
CA PRO A 82 11.01 -15.18 -3.56
C PRO A 82 11.94 -14.58 -4.60
N ALA A 83 11.72 -13.32 -5.01
CA ALA A 83 12.52 -12.55 -5.96
C ALA A 83 12.70 -13.24 -7.31
N ARG A 84 11.70 -13.95 -7.82
CA ARG A 84 11.77 -14.69 -9.11
C ARG A 84 11.93 -13.75 -10.30
N ALA A 85 11.06 -12.76 -10.41
CA ALA A 85 11.10 -11.78 -11.49
C ALA A 85 12.26 -10.80 -11.32
N ILE A 86 12.55 -10.39 -10.08
CA ILE A 86 13.70 -9.53 -9.77
C ILE A 86 14.99 -10.23 -10.19
N ARG A 87 15.16 -11.51 -9.87
CA ARG A 87 16.34 -12.31 -10.22
C ARG A 87 16.48 -12.55 -11.74
N ALA A 88 15.35 -12.66 -12.44
CA ALA A 88 15.37 -12.71 -13.90
C ALA A 88 15.89 -11.41 -14.55
N SER A 89 15.60 -10.26 -13.93
CA SER A 89 16.10 -8.95 -14.38
C SER A 89 17.51 -8.64 -13.89
N ILE A 90 17.91 -9.20 -12.74
CA ILE A 90 19.20 -8.99 -12.07
C ILE A 90 19.80 -10.37 -11.74
N PRO A 91 20.48 -11.01 -12.70
CA PRO A 91 20.91 -12.42 -12.57
C PRO A 91 21.82 -12.71 -11.37
N GLU A 92 22.66 -11.76 -10.96
CA GLU A 92 23.55 -11.90 -9.81
C GLU A 92 23.03 -11.15 -8.57
N LEU A 93 21.74 -11.25 -8.31
CA LEU A 93 21.02 -10.49 -7.28
C LEU A 93 21.73 -10.54 -5.91
N GLU A 94 22.19 -11.72 -5.49
CA GLU A 94 22.86 -11.92 -4.20
C GLU A 94 24.22 -11.22 -4.11
N ASN A 95 24.87 -10.97 -5.25
CA ASN A 95 26.20 -10.35 -5.38
C ASN A 95 26.14 -8.93 -5.97
N ALA A 96 24.95 -8.42 -6.24
CA ALA A 96 24.77 -7.12 -6.91
C ALA A 96 25.10 -5.91 -6.03
N GLY A 97 25.48 -6.11 -4.77
CA GLY A 97 25.82 -5.02 -3.86
C GLY A 97 24.61 -4.19 -3.41
N ILE A 98 23.42 -4.79 -3.37
CA ILE A 98 22.20 -4.12 -2.93
C ILE A 98 22.30 -3.84 -1.42
N PRO A 99 22.18 -2.58 -0.98
CA PRO A 99 22.29 -2.23 0.43
C PRO A 99 21.22 -2.92 1.26
N MET A 100 21.55 -3.30 2.49
CA MET A 100 20.64 -3.86 3.48
C MET A 100 19.82 -5.06 2.98
N SER A 101 20.35 -5.81 2.01
CA SER A 101 19.77 -7.06 1.54
C SER A 101 20.42 -8.27 2.20
N ALA A 102 19.65 -9.35 2.35
CA ALA A 102 20.16 -10.62 2.82
C ALA A 102 19.37 -11.79 2.21
N PRO A 103 20.01 -12.91 1.85
CA PRO A 103 19.28 -14.13 1.49
C PRO A 103 18.51 -14.67 2.71
N VAL A 104 17.32 -15.23 2.45
CA VAL A 104 16.49 -15.83 3.52
C VAL A 104 17.20 -17.06 4.08
N GLY A 105 17.52 -16.99 5.38
CA GLY A 105 18.14 -18.07 6.16
C GLY A 105 17.13 -18.85 6.97
N GLU A 106 16.78 -18.36 8.14
CA GLU A 106 15.83 -18.98 9.07
C GLU A 106 14.42 -18.40 8.88
N GLU A 107 13.43 -19.27 8.72
CA GLU A 107 12.02 -18.87 8.59
C GLU A 107 11.17 -19.60 9.63
N LYS A 108 10.35 -18.88 10.38
CA LYS A 108 9.45 -19.42 11.40
C LYS A 108 8.05 -18.82 11.29
N VAL A 109 7.05 -19.65 11.54
CA VAL A 109 5.66 -19.23 11.71
C VAL A 109 5.25 -19.45 13.15
N LEU A 110 4.75 -18.43 13.81
CA LEU A 110 4.45 -18.39 15.24
C LEU A 110 2.98 -18.04 15.47
N TYR A 111 2.31 -18.87 16.23
CA TYR A 111 1.01 -18.53 16.82
C TYR A 111 1.25 -17.88 18.20
N LEU A 112 0.86 -16.63 18.33
CA LEU A 112 1.01 -15.85 19.55
C LEU A 112 -0.25 -15.98 20.42
N LEU A 113 -0.09 -16.51 21.63
CA LEU A 113 -1.14 -16.55 22.64
C LEU A 113 -1.30 -15.16 23.27
N ASP A 114 -2.50 -14.81 23.68
CA ASP A 114 -2.71 -13.56 24.41
C ASP A 114 -2.11 -13.62 25.81
N PRO A 115 -1.05 -12.86 26.13
CA PRO A 115 -0.39 -12.90 27.44
C PRO A 115 -1.12 -12.08 28.52
N ILE A 116 -2.04 -11.19 28.12
CA ILE A 116 -2.68 -10.20 29.01
C ILE A 116 -4.20 -10.38 29.13
N GLY A 117 -4.84 -11.12 28.25
CA GLY A 117 -6.28 -11.35 28.26
C GLY A 117 -7.13 -10.22 27.67
N ALA A 118 -6.53 -9.23 26.97
CA ALA A 118 -7.22 -8.07 26.40
C ALA A 118 -7.79 -8.31 24.99
N SER A 119 -7.21 -9.25 24.25
CA SER A 119 -7.57 -9.61 22.88
C SER A 119 -9.01 -10.14 22.77
N ARG A 120 -9.73 -9.76 21.71
CA ARG A 120 -11.08 -10.28 21.42
C ARG A 120 -11.01 -11.64 20.74
N ARG A 121 -11.05 -12.70 21.52
CA ARG A 121 -11.00 -14.08 21.03
C ARG A 121 -12.37 -14.73 21.05
N SER A 122 -12.73 -15.44 19.99
CA SER A 122 -13.92 -16.30 19.95
C SER A 122 -13.81 -17.43 20.99
N GLY A 123 -14.93 -18.02 21.37
CA GLY A 123 -14.93 -19.17 22.30
C GLY A 123 -14.06 -20.34 21.81
N THR A 124 -14.06 -20.59 20.52
CA THR A 124 -13.22 -21.63 19.88
C THR A 124 -11.73 -21.33 20.01
N LEU A 125 -11.32 -20.08 19.81
CA LEU A 125 -9.92 -19.68 20.00
C LEU A 125 -9.50 -19.69 21.46
N LYS A 126 -10.37 -19.28 22.39
CA LYS A 126 -10.12 -19.39 23.83
C LYS A 126 -9.90 -20.85 24.27
N LEU A 127 -10.71 -21.77 23.73
CA LEU A 127 -10.53 -23.19 23.99
C LEU A 127 -9.20 -23.71 23.42
N ALA A 128 -8.87 -23.35 22.19
CA ALA A 128 -7.59 -23.72 21.58
C ALA A 128 -6.40 -23.20 22.38
N ASP A 129 -6.44 -21.94 22.81
CA ASP A 129 -5.40 -21.35 23.66
C ASP A 129 -5.25 -22.08 25.00
N ALA A 130 -6.38 -22.44 25.63
CA ALA A 130 -6.36 -23.21 26.87
C ALA A 130 -5.72 -24.60 26.68
N LEU A 131 -6.06 -25.29 25.59
CA LEU A 131 -5.45 -26.58 25.25
C LEU A 131 -3.94 -26.44 24.98
N ILE A 132 -3.51 -25.42 24.23
CA ILE A 132 -2.08 -25.16 23.99
C ILE A 132 -1.34 -24.91 25.32
N ARG A 133 -1.93 -24.14 26.22
CA ARG A 133 -1.34 -23.86 27.54
C ARG A 133 -1.25 -25.12 28.42
N VAL A 134 -2.26 -25.97 28.41
CA VAL A 134 -2.25 -27.23 29.16
C VAL A 134 -1.21 -28.19 28.59
N CYS A 135 -1.10 -28.26 27.26
CA CYS A 135 -0.18 -29.15 26.55
C CYS A 135 1.23 -28.55 26.31
N GLN A 136 1.55 -27.40 26.89
CA GLN A 136 2.83 -26.70 26.63
C GLN A 136 4.08 -27.55 26.91
N TRP A 137 3.97 -28.57 27.77
CA TRP A 137 5.05 -29.52 28.09
C TRP A 137 5.40 -30.44 26.90
N ALA A 138 4.45 -30.67 25.96
CA ALA A 138 4.62 -31.52 24.78
C ALA A 138 4.71 -30.70 23.49
N LEU A 139 4.39 -29.41 23.53
CA LEU A 139 4.36 -28.51 22.37
C LEU A 139 5.56 -27.54 22.40
N PRO A 140 6.07 -27.10 21.25
CA PRO A 140 7.14 -26.11 21.17
C PRO A 140 6.62 -24.71 21.51
N VAL A 141 6.14 -24.54 22.74
CA VAL A 141 5.65 -23.26 23.29
C VAL A 141 6.76 -22.61 24.09
N ARG A 142 7.06 -21.38 23.76
CA ARG A 142 8.01 -20.55 24.49
C ARG A 142 7.51 -19.11 24.58
N ASP A 143 7.57 -18.51 25.77
CA ASP A 143 7.20 -17.11 26.00
C ASP A 143 5.83 -16.75 25.39
N HIS A 144 4.81 -17.57 25.61
CA HIS A 144 3.45 -17.46 25.04
C HIS A 144 3.37 -17.57 23.49
N ALA A 145 4.39 -18.09 22.83
CA ALA A 145 4.34 -18.36 21.38
C ALA A 145 4.49 -19.85 21.10
N LEU A 146 3.61 -20.39 20.27
CA LEU A 146 3.70 -21.72 19.70
C LEU A 146 4.38 -21.63 18.34
N ALA A 147 5.57 -22.22 18.20
CA ALA A 147 6.23 -22.34 16.91
C ALA A 147 5.58 -23.48 16.12
N LEU A 148 5.12 -23.19 14.89
CA LEU A 148 4.64 -24.26 14.01
C LEU A 148 5.82 -25.12 13.55
N PRO A 149 5.66 -26.46 13.48
CA PRO A 149 6.75 -27.36 13.13
C PRO A 149 7.19 -27.27 11.65
N TRP A 150 6.42 -26.57 10.84
CA TRP A 150 6.75 -26.30 9.43
C TRP A 150 6.17 -24.95 8.99
N THR A 151 6.80 -24.34 7.98
CA THR A 151 6.22 -23.21 7.25
C THR A 151 5.34 -23.75 6.11
N PRO A 152 4.05 -23.40 6.03
CA PRO A 152 3.21 -23.78 4.90
C PRO A 152 3.84 -23.36 3.55
N ALA A 153 3.76 -24.22 2.54
CA ALA A 153 4.42 -23.99 1.25
C ALA A 153 4.10 -22.63 0.61
N PHE A 154 2.86 -22.15 0.76
CA PHE A 154 2.43 -20.87 0.22
C PHE A 154 3.01 -19.64 0.99
N LEU A 155 3.47 -19.82 2.23
CA LEU A 155 4.16 -18.77 3.01
C LEU A 155 5.67 -18.84 2.85
N HIS A 156 6.20 -19.95 2.36
CA HIS A 156 7.63 -20.22 2.35
C HIS A 156 8.41 -19.24 1.46
N LYS A 157 9.44 -18.63 2.01
CA LYS A 157 10.32 -17.65 1.35
C LYS A 157 11.78 -18.12 1.24
N ARG A 158 12.07 -19.39 1.60
CA ARG A 158 13.43 -19.96 1.51
C ARG A 158 13.94 -19.89 0.07
N GLY A 159 15.19 -19.45 -0.09
CA GLY A 159 15.76 -19.15 -1.41
C GLY A 159 15.42 -17.77 -1.95
N GLY A 160 14.61 -17.00 -1.21
CA GLY A 160 14.33 -15.61 -1.50
C GLY A 160 15.27 -14.64 -0.81
N MET A 161 14.90 -13.37 -0.83
CA MET A 161 15.67 -12.25 -0.30
C MET A 161 14.85 -11.43 0.69
N VAL A 162 15.52 -10.88 1.68
CA VAL A 162 15.05 -9.79 2.53
C VAL A 162 15.64 -8.49 1.98
N PHE A 163 14.82 -7.46 1.77
CA PHE A 163 15.24 -6.14 1.32
C PHE A 163 14.75 -5.03 2.25
N SER A 164 15.56 -3.99 2.44
CA SER A 164 15.06 -2.65 2.74
C SER A 164 14.51 -2.05 1.45
N MET A 165 13.21 -1.80 1.39
CA MET A 165 12.57 -1.34 0.14
C MET A 165 13.08 0.02 -0.31
N GLY A 166 13.25 0.96 0.61
CA GLY A 166 13.76 2.29 0.27
C GLY A 166 15.14 2.21 -0.36
N GLN A 167 16.07 1.51 0.28
CA GLN A 167 17.43 1.36 -0.23
C GLN A 167 17.50 0.54 -1.52
N PHE A 168 16.66 -0.49 -1.64
CA PHE A 168 16.55 -1.25 -2.89
C PHE A 168 16.07 -0.37 -4.05
N MET A 169 15.04 0.46 -3.83
CA MET A 169 14.50 1.34 -4.87
C MET A 169 15.48 2.45 -5.25
N GLN A 170 16.23 3.02 -4.30
CA GLN A 170 17.32 3.97 -4.58
C GLN A 170 18.40 3.31 -5.44
N TRP A 171 18.83 2.10 -5.07
CA TRP A 171 19.82 1.35 -5.84
C TRP A 171 19.34 1.07 -7.27
N VAL A 172 18.10 0.59 -7.45
CA VAL A 172 17.52 0.36 -8.78
C VAL A 172 17.42 1.65 -9.57
N GLY A 173 16.95 2.73 -8.95
CA GLY A 173 16.85 4.04 -9.60
C GLY A 173 18.20 4.54 -10.13
N ALA A 174 19.26 4.41 -9.33
CA ALA A 174 20.62 4.74 -9.75
C ALA A 174 21.09 3.88 -10.95
N GLN A 175 20.79 2.57 -10.94
CA GLN A 175 21.12 1.69 -12.07
C GLN A 175 20.36 2.09 -13.35
N VAL A 176 19.06 2.38 -13.25
CA VAL A 176 18.25 2.83 -14.40
C VAL A 176 18.74 4.16 -14.95
N GLN A 177 18.97 5.15 -14.09
CA GLN A 177 19.47 6.46 -14.52
C GLN A 177 20.87 6.39 -15.15
N SER A 178 21.74 5.47 -14.69
CA SER A 178 23.08 5.29 -15.25
C SER A 178 23.09 4.83 -16.72
N THR A 179 21.96 4.30 -17.22
CA THR A 179 21.83 3.94 -18.65
C THR A 179 21.74 5.15 -19.58
N GLY A 180 21.37 6.33 -19.04
CA GLY A 180 21.20 7.56 -19.80
C GLY A 180 19.97 7.58 -20.73
N THR A 181 19.17 6.52 -20.78
CA THR A 181 18.00 6.38 -21.70
C THR A 181 16.66 6.72 -21.05
N VAL A 182 16.62 6.81 -19.71
CA VAL A 182 15.42 7.07 -18.92
C VAL A 182 15.72 8.19 -17.93
N GLN A 183 14.78 9.10 -17.77
CA GLN A 183 14.85 10.13 -16.72
C GLN A 183 13.80 9.86 -15.66
N ILE A 184 14.19 9.89 -14.38
CA ILE A 184 13.30 9.76 -13.24
C ILE A 184 13.29 11.09 -12.49
N TRP A 185 12.11 11.66 -12.28
CA TRP A 185 11.89 12.97 -11.69
C TRP A 185 11.18 12.82 -10.34
N PRO A 186 11.92 12.74 -9.23
CA PRO A 186 11.34 12.79 -7.90
C PRO A 186 10.79 14.19 -7.60
N GLY A 187 9.92 14.29 -6.59
CA GLY A 187 9.28 15.55 -6.20
C GLY A 187 8.28 16.09 -7.23
N THR A 188 7.87 15.27 -8.19
CA THR A 188 7.06 15.68 -9.33
C THR A 188 5.75 14.89 -9.40
N PRO A 189 4.74 15.27 -8.60
CA PRO A 189 3.47 14.55 -8.54
C PRO A 189 2.63 14.77 -9.79
N VAL A 190 2.07 13.68 -10.31
CA VAL A 190 1.10 13.68 -11.40
C VAL A 190 -0.30 13.93 -10.84
N ALA A 191 -1.00 14.93 -11.37
CA ALA A 191 -2.36 15.28 -10.97
C ALA A 191 -3.39 14.31 -11.53
N GLU A 192 -3.33 14.08 -12.85
CA GLU A 192 -4.33 13.31 -13.59
C GLU A 192 -3.77 12.82 -14.93
N ALA A 193 -4.48 11.88 -15.55
CA ALA A 193 -4.30 11.53 -16.95
C ALA A 193 -5.00 12.58 -17.85
N LEU A 194 -4.37 12.93 -18.96
CA LEU A 194 -4.99 13.71 -20.03
C LEU A 194 -5.81 12.76 -20.91
N ILE A 195 -7.11 12.97 -20.96
CA ILE A 195 -8.04 12.09 -21.67
C ILE A 195 -8.74 12.86 -22.79
N GLU A 196 -8.55 12.42 -24.01
CA GLU A 196 -9.28 12.92 -25.17
C GLU A 196 -10.56 12.11 -25.39
N SER A 197 -11.68 12.81 -25.50
CA SER A 197 -13.00 12.23 -25.76
C SER A 197 -13.48 12.62 -27.14
N GLY A 198 -12.69 12.34 -28.18
CA GLY A 198 -13.12 12.53 -29.57
C GLY A 198 -14.29 11.60 -29.92
N ASP A 199 -14.29 10.39 -29.42
CA ASP A 199 -15.40 9.44 -29.37
C ASP A 199 -15.74 9.15 -27.91
N PRO A 200 -16.92 9.54 -27.40
CA PRO A 200 -17.30 9.28 -26.01
C PRO A 200 -17.32 7.78 -25.62
N THR A 201 -17.40 6.89 -26.60
CA THR A 201 -17.39 5.44 -26.39
C THR A 201 -15.98 4.85 -26.33
N ARG A 202 -14.97 5.61 -26.75
CA ARG A 202 -13.55 5.20 -26.77
C ARG A 202 -12.63 6.34 -26.31
N PRO A 203 -12.68 6.72 -25.04
CA PRO A 203 -11.77 7.74 -24.52
C PRO A 203 -10.33 7.24 -24.62
N LYS A 204 -9.42 8.14 -25.04
CA LYS A 204 -7.99 7.86 -25.21
C LYS A 204 -7.18 8.65 -24.22
N VAL A 205 -6.23 7.99 -23.55
CA VAL A 205 -5.22 8.66 -22.73
C VAL A 205 -4.11 9.15 -23.66
N VAL A 206 -3.79 10.45 -23.59
CA VAL A 206 -2.79 11.11 -24.43
C VAL A 206 -1.62 11.67 -23.64
N GLY A 207 -1.55 11.36 -22.34
CA GLY A 207 -0.48 11.83 -21.46
C GLY A 207 -0.95 12.04 -20.04
N VAL A 208 -0.23 12.91 -19.32
CA VAL A 208 -0.51 13.25 -17.93
C VAL A 208 -0.33 14.74 -17.69
N ARG A 209 -1.00 15.27 -16.66
CA ARG A 209 -0.79 16.62 -16.16
C ARG A 209 -0.13 16.55 -14.78
N LEU A 210 0.89 17.38 -14.59
CA LEU A 210 1.54 17.54 -13.29
C LEU A 210 0.70 18.43 -12.38
N LEU A 211 0.92 18.35 -11.06
CA LEU A 211 0.23 19.21 -10.09
C LEU A 211 0.60 20.68 -10.26
N ASP A 212 -0.40 21.54 -10.10
CA ASP A 212 -0.23 22.97 -9.99
C ASP A 212 0.55 23.30 -8.71
N GLN A 213 1.42 24.31 -8.76
CA GLN A 213 2.19 24.81 -7.64
C GLN A 213 1.78 26.26 -7.33
N GLY A 214 2.11 26.74 -6.12
CA GLY A 214 1.71 28.08 -5.69
C GLY A 214 0.19 28.20 -5.53
N VAL A 215 -0.44 27.15 -4.99
CA VAL A 215 -1.87 27.15 -4.64
C VAL A 215 -2.06 27.06 -3.13
N ASP A 216 -3.22 27.51 -2.66
CA ASP A 216 -3.65 27.33 -1.28
C ASP A 216 -4.12 25.88 -1.00
N LYS A 217 -4.55 25.59 0.25
CA LYS A 217 -5.04 24.27 0.66
C LYS A 217 -6.28 23.81 -0.13
N GLN A 218 -7.07 24.74 -0.66
CA GLN A 218 -8.26 24.50 -1.46
C GLN A 218 -7.95 24.36 -2.95
N GLY A 219 -6.68 24.58 -3.35
CA GLY A 219 -6.25 24.53 -4.76
C GLY A 219 -6.47 25.84 -5.53
N GLN A 220 -6.76 26.94 -4.83
CA GLN A 220 -6.89 28.24 -5.49
C GLN A 220 -5.51 28.87 -5.72
N PRO A 221 -5.27 29.48 -6.88
CA PRO A 221 -4.03 30.18 -7.16
C PRO A 221 -3.68 31.21 -6.08
N SER A 222 -2.41 31.23 -5.66
CA SER A 222 -1.84 32.18 -4.73
C SER A 222 -0.59 32.83 -5.31
N ASP A 223 0.13 33.62 -4.51
CA ASP A 223 1.39 34.23 -4.96
C ASP A 223 2.39 33.14 -5.41
N GLY A 224 2.95 33.31 -6.61
CA GLY A 224 3.87 32.34 -7.21
C GLY A 224 3.17 31.15 -7.88
N PHE A 225 1.88 31.29 -8.23
CA PHE A 225 1.16 30.25 -8.99
C PHE A 225 1.91 29.87 -10.27
N THR A 226 2.12 28.57 -10.42
CA THR A 226 2.71 27.97 -11.62
C THR A 226 1.82 26.80 -12.05
N PRO A 227 1.20 26.88 -13.25
CA PRO A 227 0.37 25.80 -13.75
C PRO A 227 1.20 24.54 -14.02
N GLY A 228 0.68 23.39 -13.62
CA GLY A 228 1.29 22.10 -13.89
C GLY A 228 1.42 21.85 -15.40
N MET A 229 2.58 21.35 -15.80
CA MET A 229 2.90 21.03 -17.19
C MET A 229 2.05 19.87 -17.70
N GLU A 230 1.65 19.92 -18.97
CA GLU A 230 1.05 18.80 -19.68
C GLU A 230 2.13 18.00 -20.41
N ILE A 231 2.20 16.72 -20.09
CA ILE A 231 3.14 15.77 -20.69
C ILE A 231 2.33 14.90 -21.67
N HIS A 232 2.44 15.19 -22.94
CA HIS A 232 1.78 14.38 -23.97
C HIS A 232 2.66 13.19 -24.32
N ALA A 233 2.06 11.99 -24.37
CA ALA A 233 2.78 10.74 -24.59
C ALA A 233 1.99 9.77 -25.48
N ALA A 234 2.70 8.99 -26.29
CA ALA A 234 2.09 7.91 -27.04
C ALA A 234 1.60 6.77 -26.13
N LEU A 235 2.29 6.55 -25.00
CA LEU A 235 1.90 5.60 -23.96
C LEU A 235 2.07 6.22 -22.57
N THR A 236 1.03 6.11 -21.74
CA THR A 236 1.09 6.39 -20.29
C THR A 236 1.14 5.09 -19.51
N VAL A 237 2.23 4.85 -18.78
CA VAL A 237 2.40 3.69 -17.90
C VAL A 237 2.02 4.07 -16.48
N VAL A 238 0.94 3.48 -15.95
CA VAL A 238 0.39 3.80 -14.63
C VAL A 238 0.80 2.77 -13.60
N GLY A 239 1.73 3.17 -12.72
CA GLY A 239 2.27 2.38 -11.62
C GLY A 239 2.15 3.07 -10.26
N ASP A 240 1.10 3.87 -10.06
CA ASP A 240 0.88 4.76 -8.91
C ASP A 240 0.32 4.04 -7.65
N GLY A 241 0.20 2.72 -7.71
CA GLY A 241 -0.17 1.87 -6.57
C GLY A 241 -1.68 1.87 -6.26
N PRO A 242 -2.10 1.30 -5.09
CA PRO A 242 -3.50 1.01 -4.81
C PRO A 242 -4.35 2.23 -4.44
N VAL A 243 -3.72 3.38 -4.18
CA VAL A 243 -4.38 4.66 -3.84
C VAL A 243 -3.95 5.78 -4.79
N GLY A 244 -3.40 5.43 -5.94
CA GLY A 244 -2.92 6.37 -6.94
C GLY A 244 -4.05 7.19 -7.54
N ALA A 245 -3.81 8.49 -7.75
CA ALA A 245 -4.82 9.41 -8.25
C ALA A 245 -5.19 9.12 -9.71
N VAL A 246 -4.19 8.82 -10.54
CA VAL A 246 -4.40 8.47 -11.95
C VAL A 246 -5.16 7.15 -12.08
N GLY A 247 -4.77 6.13 -11.28
CA GLY A 247 -5.48 4.86 -11.23
C GLY A 247 -6.95 5.01 -10.87
N GLN A 248 -7.27 5.83 -9.84
CA GLN A 248 -8.64 6.14 -9.44
C GLN A 248 -9.41 6.86 -10.55
N GLN A 249 -8.80 7.85 -11.22
CA GLN A 249 -9.42 8.56 -12.36
C GLN A 249 -9.75 7.60 -13.50
N LEU A 250 -8.84 6.68 -13.83
CA LEU A 250 -9.09 5.67 -14.87
C LEU A 250 -10.26 4.74 -14.51
N ASP A 251 -10.35 4.33 -13.23
CA ASP A 251 -11.48 3.53 -12.74
C ASP A 251 -12.83 4.29 -12.84
N ASP A 252 -12.80 5.62 -12.70
CA ASP A 252 -13.99 6.45 -12.87
C ASP A 252 -14.43 6.58 -14.31
N VAL A 253 -13.48 6.75 -15.21
CA VAL A 253 -13.75 6.99 -16.62
C VAL A 253 -14.10 5.68 -17.35
N PHE A 254 -13.35 4.62 -17.08
CA PHE A 254 -13.50 3.35 -17.80
C PHE A 254 -14.34 2.30 -17.04
N GLY A 255 -14.63 2.54 -15.76
CA GLY A 255 -15.23 1.56 -14.86
C GLY A 255 -14.29 0.41 -14.50
N LEU A 256 -14.83 -0.58 -13.77
CA LEU A 256 -14.17 -1.86 -13.55
C LEU A 256 -14.73 -2.91 -14.50
N PRO A 257 -13.97 -3.95 -14.85
CA PRO A 257 -14.50 -5.10 -15.57
C PRO A 257 -15.72 -5.69 -14.86
N PRO A 258 -16.67 -6.30 -15.60
CA PRO A 258 -17.85 -6.92 -15.00
C PRO A 258 -17.48 -7.89 -13.86
N GLU A 259 -18.24 -7.87 -12.76
CA GLU A 259 -18.04 -8.66 -11.54
C GLU A 259 -16.78 -8.32 -10.73
N HIS A 260 -15.92 -7.41 -11.19
CA HIS A 260 -14.77 -6.96 -10.42
C HIS A 260 -15.17 -5.90 -9.39
N HIS A 261 -14.45 -5.90 -8.25
CA HIS A 261 -14.67 -4.96 -7.17
C HIS A 261 -13.41 -4.77 -6.32
N ILE A 262 -13.18 -3.57 -5.83
CA ILE A 262 -12.10 -3.27 -4.89
C ILE A 262 -12.73 -3.13 -3.50
N ARG A 263 -12.72 -4.20 -2.70
CA ARG A 263 -13.36 -4.28 -1.38
C ARG A 263 -12.47 -4.79 -0.26
N ASP A 264 -11.35 -5.42 -0.62
CA ASP A 264 -10.40 -5.98 0.34
C ASP A 264 -9.07 -5.23 0.30
N TRP A 265 -8.60 -4.86 1.47
CA TRP A 265 -7.33 -4.18 1.70
C TRP A 265 -6.79 -4.52 3.08
N ALA A 266 -5.51 -4.19 3.32
CA ALA A 266 -4.93 -4.17 4.65
C ALA A 266 -4.15 -2.88 4.87
N VAL A 267 -4.17 -2.37 6.09
CA VAL A 267 -3.26 -1.30 6.50
C VAL A 267 -2.03 -1.95 7.11
N GLY A 268 -0.90 -1.84 6.44
CA GLY A 268 0.40 -2.24 6.95
C GLY A 268 1.03 -1.11 7.74
N MET A 269 1.46 -1.40 8.96
CA MET A 269 2.31 -0.52 9.78
C MET A 269 3.64 -1.22 10.01
N LYS A 270 4.75 -0.52 9.77
CA LYS A 270 6.10 -1.06 9.89
C LYS A 270 7.01 -0.12 10.67
N PHE A 271 7.91 -0.72 11.43
CA PHE A 271 9.05 -0.05 12.06
C PHE A 271 10.34 -0.64 11.53
N VAL A 272 11.35 0.19 11.37
CA VAL A 272 12.75 -0.18 11.20
C VAL A 272 13.45 0.07 12.53
N VAL A 273 14.09 -0.95 13.06
CA VAL A 273 14.63 -0.97 14.42
C VAL A 273 16.08 -1.43 14.41
N ALA A 274 16.95 -0.69 15.09
CA ALA A 274 18.25 -1.20 15.48
C ALA A 274 18.06 -2.19 16.64
N LEU A 275 18.46 -3.44 16.43
CA LEU A 275 18.40 -4.48 17.45
C LEU A 275 19.53 -4.31 18.47
N PRO A 276 19.37 -4.83 19.72
CA PRO A 276 20.42 -4.82 20.73
C PRO A 276 21.73 -5.48 20.23
N GLU A 277 22.85 -5.10 20.81
CA GLU A 277 24.19 -5.62 20.42
C GLU A 277 24.33 -7.14 20.59
N ASP A 278 23.67 -7.69 21.60
CA ASP A 278 23.67 -9.11 21.96
C ASP A 278 22.56 -9.91 21.29
N THR A 279 21.89 -9.33 20.27
CA THR A 279 20.79 -10.02 19.60
C THR A 279 21.24 -11.37 18.99
N PRO A 280 20.51 -12.47 19.23
CA PRO A 280 20.81 -13.76 18.60
C PRO A 280 20.26 -13.87 17.17
N LEU A 281 19.51 -12.88 16.71
CA LEU A 281 18.90 -12.88 15.38
C LEU A 281 19.97 -12.59 14.32
N LYS A 282 19.98 -13.38 13.25
CA LYS A 282 20.93 -13.28 12.14
C LYS A 282 20.29 -12.60 10.94
N PRO A 283 21.07 -11.92 10.07
CA PRO A 283 20.57 -11.45 8.79
C PRO A 283 19.87 -12.57 8.00
N GLY A 284 18.76 -12.24 7.36
CA GLY A 284 17.92 -13.22 6.67
C GLY A 284 16.96 -14.01 7.56
N THR A 285 16.90 -13.75 8.87
CA THR A 285 15.85 -14.32 9.73
C THR A 285 14.49 -13.72 9.39
N VAL A 286 13.49 -14.59 9.21
CA VAL A 286 12.11 -14.25 8.88
C VAL A 286 11.17 -14.86 9.91
N LEU A 287 10.43 -14.04 10.62
CA LEU A 287 9.37 -14.45 11.53
C LEU A 287 8.02 -13.99 11.00
N HIS A 288 7.08 -14.93 10.84
CA HIS A 288 5.68 -14.64 10.59
C HIS A 288 4.87 -14.92 11.84
N THR A 289 3.97 -14.05 12.21
CA THR A 289 3.16 -14.20 13.43
C THR A 289 1.68 -13.99 13.15
N PHE A 290 0.83 -14.67 13.92
CA PHE A 290 -0.61 -14.46 13.97
C PHE A 290 -1.14 -14.78 15.36
N GLY A 291 -2.37 -14.33 15.66
CA GLY A 291 -3.02 -14.61 16.94
C GLY A 291 -2.97 -13.47 17.97
N TYR A 292 -2.01 -12.55 17.90
CA TYR A 292 -1.89 -11.40 18.79
C TYR A 292 -1.30 -10.19 18.03
N PRO A 293 -1.73 -8.94 18.32
CA PRO A 293 -2.59 -8.46 19.41
C PRO A 293 -4.06 -8.85 19.29
N GLU A 294 -4.63 -8.91 18.11
CA GLU A 294 -5.94 -9.50 17.85
C GLU A 294 -5.77 -10.68 16.88
N PRO A 295 -6.65 -11.70 16.93
CA PRO A 295 -6.48 -12.91 16.10
C PRO A 295 -6.41 -12.64 14.59
N GLU A 296 -7.05 -11.55 14.16
CA GLU A 296 -7.12 -11.12 12.77
C GLU A 296 -5.84 -10.41 12.28
N ILE A 297 -5.00 -9.95 13.19
CA ILE A 297 -3.80 -9.15 12.88
C ILE A 297 -2.61 -10.09 12.66
N PHE A 298 -2.04 -10.03 11.46
CA PHE A 298 -0.81 -10.73 11.12
C PHE A 298 0.38 -9.83 11.34
N GLY A 299 1.49 -10.40 11.85
CA GLY A 299 2.72 -9.68 12.08
C GLY A 299 3.93 -10.36 11.46
N PHE A 300 5.02 -9.62 11.32
CA PHE A 300 6.28 -10.11 10.78
C PHE A 300 7.48 -9.39 11.40
N LEU A 301 8.65 -10.06 11.33
CA LEU A 301 9.95 -9.48 11.62
C LEU A 301 10.96 -10.03 10.62
N TYR A 302 11.69 -9.15 9.93
CA TYR A 302 12.74 -9.48 8.97
C TYR A 302 14.04 -8.84 9.41
N VAL A 303 15.12 -9.61 9.44
CA VAL A 303 16.43 -9.13 9.88
C VAL A 303 17.32 -8.84 8.67
N HIS A 304 17.78 -7.61 8.60
CA HIS A 304 18.75 -7.10 7.63
C HIS A 304 20.20 -7.24 8.18
N PRO A 305 21.23 -6.93 7.37
CA PRO A 305 22.58 -6.69 7.88
C PRO A 305 22.62 -5.64 9.00
N ASP A 306 23.76 -5.53 9.67
CA ASP A 306 24.07 -4.49 10.69
C ASP A 306 23.09 -4.42 11.87
N ARG A 307 22.48 -5.57 12.23
CA ARG A 307 21.50 -5.68 13.32
C ARG A 307 20.28 -4.78 13.15
N VAL A 308 19.89 -4.49 11.92
CA VAL A 308 18.66 -3.79 11.63
C VAL A 308 17.54 -4.80 11.38
N ALA A 309 16.36 -4.52 11.89
CA ALA A 309 15.16 -5.32 11.62
C ALA A 309 14.02 -4.44 11.11
N SER A 310 13.33 -4.91 10.08
CA SER A 310 12.01 -4.41 9.73
C SER A 310 10.95 -5.29 10.34
N LEU A 311 10.05 -4.69 11.10
CA LEU A 311 8.97 -5.40 11.77
C LEU A 311 7.64 -4.67 11.58
N GLY A 312 6.55 -5.39 11.64
CA GLY A 312 5.26 -4.75 11.42
C GLY A 312 4.08 -5.69 11.54
N ILE A 313 2.91 -5.10 11.35
CA ILE A 313 1.62 -5.79 11.36
C ILE A 313 0.78 -5.38 10.16
N PHE A 314 -0.18 -6.23 9.81
CA PHE A 314 -1.23 -5.95 8.84
C PHE A 314 -2.59 -5.97 9.55
N VAL A 315 -3.33 -4.87 9.44
CA VAL A 315 -4.71 -4.75 9.92
C VAL A 315 -5.64 -4.93 8.71
N PRO A 316 -6.21 -6.12 8.50
CA PRO A 316 -6.95 -6.43 7.28
C PRO A 316 -8.35 -5.81 7.26
N SER A 317 -8.92 -5.68 6.07
CA SER A 317 -10.26 -5.12 5.89
C SER A 317 -11.34 -5.89 6.65
N TRP A 318 -11.22 -7.21 6.72
CA TRP A 318 -12.19 -8.09 7.41
C TRP A 318 -12.08 -8.09 8.94
N PHE A 319 -11.14 -7.35 9.54
CA PHE A 319 -11.13 -7.08 10.97
C PHE A 319 -12.20 -6.02 11.31
N ASP A 320 -13.29 -6.43 11.94
CA ASP A 320 -14.50 -5.63 12.14
C ASP A 320 -14.43 -4.61 13.31
N SER A 321 -13.25 -4.29 13.79
CA SER A 321 -13.09 -3.30 14.86
C SER A 321 -13.23 -1.87 14.34
N PRO A 322 -13.99 -0.98 14.98
CA PRO A 322 -13.93 0.45 14.76
C PRO A 322 -12.65 1.08 15.37
N VAL A 323 -11.91 0.33 16.21
CA VAL A 323 -10.60 0.69 16.74
C VAL A 323 -9.56 -0.02 15.90
N ARG A 324 -9.04 0.65 14.88
CA ARG A 324 -8.15 0.09 13.87
C ARG A 324 -6.76 0.73 13.86
N THR A 325 -6.36 1.29 14.99
CA THR A 325 -5.07 1.97 15.13
C THR A 325 -3.88 1.01 14.94
N ALA A 326 -3.29 1.02 13.76
CA ALA A 326 -2.17 0.13 13.43
C ALA A 326 -0.94 0.43 14.28
N TYR A 327 -0.66 1.70 14.59
CA TYR A 327 0.49 2.10 15.41
C TYR A 327 0.42 1.51 16.82
N ARG A 328 -0.72 1.66 17.51
CA ARG A 328 -0.91 1.15 18.87
C ARG A 328 -0.89 -0.38 18.92
N TYR A 329 -1.54 -1.04 17.96
CA TYR A 329 -1.48 -2.50 17.86
C TYR A 329 -0.07 -3.01 17.59
N LEU A 330 0.74 -2.31 16.78
CA LEU A 330 2.14 -2.69 16.57
C LEU A 330 2.95 -2.59 17.87
N GLN A 331 2.76 -1.55 18.67
CA GLN A 331 3.45 -1.44 19.97
C GLN A 331 3.05 -2.57 20.92
N HIS A 332 1.77 -2.93 21.00
CA HIS A 332 1.35 -4.11 21.78
C HIS A 332 1.94 -5.40 21.24
N TRP A 333 2.01 -5.56 19.91
CA TRP A 333 2.65 -6.71 19.28
C TRP A 333 4.14 -6.82 19.66
N MET A 334 4.86 -5.71 19.65
CA MET A 334 6.27 -5.67 20.05
C MET A 334 6.48 -6.07 21.53
N LEU A 335 5.55 -5.70 22.40
CA LEU A 335 5.56 -6.04 23.83
C LEU A 335 5.17 -7.50 24.12
N HIS A 336 4.81 -8.30 23.10
CA HIS A 336 4.58 -9.73 23.32
C HIS A 336 5.86 -10.39 23.84
N PRO A 337 5.84 -11.21 24.93
CA PRO A 337 7.04 -11.73 25.59
C PRO A 337 8.03 -12.41 24.63
N TYR A 338 7.53 -13.16 23.64
CA TYR A 338 8.38 -13.81 22.64
C TYR A 338 9.15 -12.81 21.76
N LEU A 339 8.56 -11.70 21.41
CA LEU A 339 9.17 -10.67 20.56
C LEU A 339 10.02 -9.71 21.37
N TRP A 340 9.51 -9.30 22.53
CA TRP A 340 10.16 -8.34 23.41
C TRP A 340 11.58 -8.76 23.82
N ARG A 341 11.80 -10.05 24.02
CA ARG A 341 13.15 -10.58 24.34
C ARG A 341 14.22 -10.29 23.28
N TYR A 342 13.80 -10.03 22.03
CA TYR A 342 14.71 -9.64 20.93
C TYR A 342 14.77 -8.13 20.72
N LEU A 343 13.73 -7.41 21.15
CA LEU A 343 13.54 -6.00 20.84
C LEU A 343 13.93 -5.09 22.02
N GLN A 344 13.88 -5.59 23.24
CA GLN A 344 14.19 -4.81 24.43
C GLN A 344 15.60 -4.24 24.35
N GLY A 345 15.74 -2.91 24.55
CA GLY A 345 17.02 -2.19 24.42
C GLY A 345 17.35 -1.75 22.99
N GLY A 346 16.52 -2.10 22.01
CA GLY A 346 16.63 -1.60 20.65
C GLY A 346 16.26 -0.12 20.50
N GLN A 347 16.34 0.37 19.28
CA GLN A 347 16.03 1.77 18.94
C GLN A 347 15.19 1.84 17.67
N LEU A 348 14.15 2.67 17.67
CA LEU A 348 13.39 3.01 16.47
C LEU A 348 14.26 3.90 15.57
N LEU A 349 14.50 3.45 14.34
CA LEU A 349 15.23 4.21 13.31
C LEU A 349 14.26 4.95 12.40
N SER A 350 13.25 4.24 11.90
CA SER A 350 12.20 4.81 11.06
C SER A 350 10.90 4.01 11.18
N TRP A 351 9.83 4.56 10.60
CA TRP A 351 8.53 3.89 10.56
C TRP A 351 7.75 4.32 9.32
N GLY A 352 6.69 3.61 9.03
CA GLY A 352 5.78 3.99 7.96
C GLY A 352 4.53 3.13 7.95
N ALA A 353 3.54 3.58 7.20
CA ALA A 353 2.34 2.80 6.95
C ALA A 353 1.91 2.93 5.49
N LYS A 354 1.28 1.88 4.99
CA LYS A 354 0.70 1.86 3.64
C LYS A 354 -0.51 0.94 3.59
N THR A 355 -1.51 1.35 2.83
CA THR A 355 -2.61 0.45 2.45
C THR A 355 -2.14 -0.45 1.32
N LEU A 356 -2.44 -1.72 1.45
CA LEU A 356 -2.19 -2.77 0.46
C LEU A 356 -3.53 -3.21 -0.13
N GLY A 357 -3.61 -3.36 -1.45
CA GLY A 357 -4.77 -3.92 -2.13
C GLY A 357 -4.82 -5.44 -1.95
N GLU A 358 -5.88 -5.95 -1.35
CA GLU A 358 -6.06 -7.37 -1.09
C GLU A 358 -7.26 -7.99 -1.83
N SER A 359 -7.82 -7.27 -2.80
CA SER A 359 -8.86 -7.81 -3.68
C SER A 359 -8.28 -8.78 -4.73
N GLY A 360 -6.96 -8.70 -4.98
CA GLY A 360 -6.28 -9.56 -5.93
C GLY A 360 -6.91 -9.49 -7.32
N ARG A 361 -7.09 -10.65 -7.96
CA ARG A 361 -7.68 -10.74 -9.29
C ARG A 361 -9.11 -10.18 -9.39
N ARG A 362 -9.90 -10.27 -8.33
CA ARG A 362 -11.25 -9.67 -8.27
C ARG A 362 -11.26 -8.14 -8.27
N GLY A 363 -10.16 -7.52 -7.87
CA GLY A 363 -9.98 -6.08 -7.88
C GLY A 363 -9.18 -5.58 -9.08
N GLU A 364 -8.88 -6.44 -10.06
CA GLU A 364 -8.14 -6.06 -11.24
C GLU A 364 -8.98 -5.10 -12.10
N PRO A 365 -8.49 -3.88 -12.38
CA PRO A 365 -9.17 -2.93 -13.26
C PRO A 365 -8.95 -3.30 -14.73
N HIS A 366 -9.44 -2.47 -15.65
CA HIS A 366 -8.99 -2.52 -17.05
C HIS A 366 -7.48 -2.27 -17.08
N LEU A 367 -6.71 -3.29 -17.49
CA LEU A 367 -5.25 -3.24 -17.50
C LEU A 367 -4.69 -2.33 -18.58
N VAL A 368 -5.43 -2.14 -19.68
CA VAL A 368 -5.02 -1.37 -20.84
C VAL A 368 -6.22 -0.64 -21.45
N GLY A 369 -5.92 0.43 -22.15
CA GLY A 369 -6.82 1.15 -23.04
C GLY A 369 -6.02 1.85 -24.12
N ASP A 370 -6.68 2.66 -24.96
CA ASP A 370 -5.97 3.44 -25.96
C ASP A 370 -5.03 4.45 -25.27
N GLY A 371 -3.73 4.28 -25.47
CA GLY A 371 -2.67 5.13 -24.92
C GLY A 371 -2.31 4.92 -23.46
N TYR A 372 -2.80 3.88 -22.76
CA TYR A 372 -2.35 3.59 -21.39
C TYR A 372 -2.23 2.10 -21.08
N ALA A 373 -1.38 1.79 -20.11
CA ALA A 373 -1.27 0.47 -19.48
C ALA A 373 -1.03 0.60 -17.96
N ARG A 374 -1.62 -0.30 -17.16
CA ARG A 374 -1.49 -0.35 -15.70
C ARG A 374 -0.62 -1.52 -15.27
N ILE A 375 0.26 -1.26 -14.30
CA ILE A 375 1.18 -2.24 -13.71
C ILE A 375 1.16 -2.18 -12.17
N GLY A 376 1.66 -3.22 -11.55
CA GLY A 376 1.84 -3.30 -10.12
C GLY A 376 0.55 -3.48 -9.33
N GLU A 377 0.60 -3.07 -8.08
CA GLU A 377 -0.48 -3.29 -7.11
C GLU A 377 -1.80 -2.62 -7.54
N GLY A 378 -1.74 -1.40 -8.13
CA GLY A 378 -2.90 -0.73 -8.71
C GLY A 378 -3.51 -1.45 -9.91
N SER A 379 -2.86 -2.49 -10.42
CA SER A 379 -3.37 -3.40 -11.46
C SER A 379 -3.80 -4.77 -10.93
N GLY A 380 -4.01 -4.90 -9.59
CA GLY A 380 -4.46 -6.15 -8.96
C GLY A 380 -3.40 -7.26 -8.92
N SER A 381 -2.10 -6.94 -8.95
CA SER A 381 -1.03 -7.95 -9.01
C SER A 381 -0.75 -8.67 -7.69
N THR A 382 -1.24 -8.18 -6.55
CA THR A 382 -0.96 -8.75 -5.23
C THR A 382 -1.49 -10.18 -5.11
N ASN A 383 -0.62 -11.10 -4.68
CA ASN A 383 -1.01 -12.47 -4.34
C ASN A 383 -1.57 -12.52 -2.92
N VAL A 384 -2.90 -12.55 -2.81
CA VAL A 384 -3.59 -12.47 -1.51
C VAL A 384 -3.48 -13.73 -0.66
N LEU A 385 -3.11 -14.89 -1.23
CA LEU A 385 -2.85 -16.11 -0.47
C LEU A 385 -1.52 -16.02 0.28
N THR A 386 -0.48 -15.57 -0.41
CA THR A 386 0.89 -15.51 0.13
C THR A 386 1.21 -14.20 0.83
N GLY A 387 0.39 -13.15 0.62
CA GLY A 387 0.68 -11.78 1.04
C GLY A 387 1.88 -11.17 0.31
N SER A 388 2.27 -11.72 -0.84
CA SER A 388 3.36 -11.22 -1.68
C SER A 388 2.83 -10.22 -2.72
N GLY A 389 3.61 -9.22 -3.05
CA GLY A 389 3.21 -8.19 -4.01
C GLY A 389 4.38 -7.54 -4.73
N VAL A 390 5.59 -7.58 -4.17
CA VAL A 390 6.75 -6.87 -4.75
C VAL A 390 7.27 -7.58 -6.01
N ASP A 391 7.44 -8.90 -5.95
CA ASP A 391 7.92 -9.71 -7.08
C ASP A 391 6.86 -9.79 -8.18
N GLU A 392 5.59 -9.92 -7.79
CA GLU A 392 4.44 -9.87 -8.69
C GLU A 392 4.34 -8.51 -9.40
N ALA A 393 4.50 -7.42 -8.66
CA ALA A 393 4.51 -6.07 -9.23
C ALA A 393 5.65 -5.91 -10.24
N TRP A 394 6.87 -6.30 -9.85
CA TRP A 394 8.05 -6.29 -10.73
C TRP A 394 7.79 -7.08 -12.02
N ALA A 395 7.25 -8.28 -11.91
CA ALA A 395 6.91 -9.12 -13.06
C ALA A 395 5.95 -8.43 -14.04
N THR A 396 4.94 -7.71 -13.54
CA THR A 396 4.02 -6.97 -14.43
C THR A 396 4.72 -5.87 -15.20
N GLY A 397 5.70 -5.21 -14.57
CA GLY A 397 6.54 -4.20 -15.23
C GLY A 397 7.40 -4.80 -16.34
N VAL A 398 8.07 -5.93 -16.08
CA VAL A 398 8.85 -6.67 -17.09
C VAL A 398 7.96 -7.07 -18.27
N GLN A 399 6.80 -7.65 -18.00
CA GLN A 399 5.86 -8.09 -19.03
C GLN A 399 5.37 -6.94 -19.93
N LEU A 400 5.09 -5.77 -19.32
CA LEU A 400 4.73 -4.59 -20.09
C LEU A 400 5.91 -4.07 -20.90
N SER A 401 7.12 -4.06 -20.35
CA SER A 401 8.32 -3.62 -21.06
C SER A 401 8.57 -4.45 -22.32
N GLU A 402 8.47 -5.78 -22.21
CA GLU A 402 8.60 -6.69 -23.36
C GLU A 402 7.54 -6.42 -24.44
N ALA A 403 6.29 -6.14 -24.03
CA ALA A 403 5.20 -5.80 -24.94
C ALA A 403 5.44 -4.45 -25.64
N VAL A 404 5.89 -3.45 -24.89
CA VAL A 404 6.22 -2.11 -25.43
C VAL A 404 7.36 -2.20 -26.45
N LEU A 405 8.42 -2.94 -26.13
CA LEU A 405 9.54 -3.13 -27.06
C LEU A 405 9.10 -3.84 -28.36
N GLU A 406 8.25 -4.86 -28.27
CA GLU A 406 7.68 -5.53 -29.44
C GLU A 406 6.86 -4.57 -30.30
N LEU A 407 5.99 -3.77 -29.70
CA LEU A 407 5.15 -2.79 -30.42
C LEU A 407 6.01 -1.70 -31.07
N LEU A 408 7.04 -1.20 -30.37
CA LEU A 408 7.98 -0.22 -30.94
C LEU A 408 8.77 -0.79 -32.12
N GLN A 409 9.31 -2.01 -31.99
CA GLN A 409 10.06 -2.68 -33.05
C GLN A 409 9.20 -2.96 -34.30
N THR A 410 7.94 -3.33 -34.08
CA THR A 410 6.98 -3.59 -35.16
C THR A 410 6.25 -2.35 -35.65
N LYS A 411 6.56 -1.16 -35.07
CA LYS A 411 5.94 0.14 -35.38
C LYS A 411 4.42 0.12 -35.24
N GLN A 412 3.92 -0.63 -34.26
CA GLN A 412 2.50 -0.69 -33.97
C GLN A 412 2.12 0.36 -32.91
N PRO A 413 0.96 1.03 -33.03
CA PRO A 413 0.50 2.01 -32.05
C PRO A 413 0.07 1.33 -30.74
N PHE A 414 0.12 2.08 -29.63
CA PHE A 414 -0.33 1.62 -28.31
C PHE A 414 -1.86 1.72 -28.17
N THR A 415 -2.57 0.99 -29.04
CA THR A 415 -4.03 0.85 -28.93
C THR A 415 -4.38 -0.23 -27.91
N ARG A 416 -5.63 -0.19 -27.44
CA ARG A 416 -6.15 -1.22 -26.54
C ARG A 416 -5.96 -2.62 -27.14
N GLU A 417 -6.31 -2.82 -28.41
CA GLU A 417 -6.21 -4.11 -29.08
C GLU A 417 -4.77 -4.64 -29.12
N ASN A 418 -3.81 -3.79 -29.46
CA ASN A 418 -2.39 -4.17 -29.52
C ASN A 418 -1.83 -4.48 -28.13
N LEU A 419 -2.19 -3.68 -27.10
CA LEU A 419 -1.77 -3.92 -25.73
C LEU A 419 -2.44 -5.16 -25.11
N GLU A 420 -3.71 -5.45 -25.47
CA GLU A 420 -4.36 -6.70 -25.08
C GLU A 420 -3.67 -7.91 -25.72
N ALA A 421 -3.33 -7.85 -27.01
CA ALA A 421 -2.66 -8.94 -27.72
C ALA A 421 -1.21 -9.20 -27.24
N THR A 422 -0.55 -8.20 -26.72
CA THR A 422 0.85 -8.29 -26.25
C THR A 422 0.95 -8.36 -24.71
N TYR A 423 0.73 -7.28 -24.01
CA TYR A 423 0.90 -7.19 -22.56
C TYR A 423 -0.07 -8.08 -21.78
N VAL A 424 -1.39 -7.92 -22.04
CA VAL A 424 -2.41 -8.69 -21.29
C VAL A 424 -2.27 -10.18 -21.56
N ALA A 425 -2.00 -10.58 -22.80
CA ALA A 425 -1.77 -11.98 -23.16
C ALA A 425 -0.57 -12.56 -22.40
N ARG A 426 0.57 -11.83 -22.31
CA ARG A 426 1.74 -12.26 -21.52
C ARG A 426 1.38 -12.43 -20.05
N ARG A 427 0.68 -11.44 -19.47
CA ARG A 427 0.25 -11.50 -18.07
C ARG A 427 -0.63 -12.71 -17.79
N ARG A 428 -1.62 -12.99 -18.67
CA ARG A 428 -2.52 -14.15 -18.52
C ARG A 428 -1.82 -15.51 -18.65
N ALA A 429 -0.74 -15.58 -19.41
CA ALA A 429 0.09 -16.78 -19.55
C ALA A 429 1.11 -16.95 -18.42
N SER A 430 1.34 -15.93 -17.61
CA SER A 430 2.40 -15.91 -16.59
C SER A 430 2.04 -16.62 -15.29
N TRP A 431 3.07 -16.90 -14.48
CA TRP A 431 2.91 -17.40 -13.12
C TRP A 431 2.14 -16.44 -12.21
N VAL A 432 2.21 -15.13 -12.46
CA VAL A 432 1.48 -14.11 -11.69
C VAL A 432 -0.03 -14.35 -11.77
N ASP A 433 -0.58 -14.53 -12.97
CA ASP A 433 -2.02 -14.80 -13.14
C ASP A 433 -2.41 -16.21 -12.66
N GLN A 434 -1.53 -17.20 -12.86
CA GLN A 434 -1.79 -18.57 -12.37
C GLN A 434 -1.91 -18.60 -10.85
N GLU A 435 -0.98 -17.97 -10.14
CA GLU A 435 -1.02 -17.88 -8.67
C GLU A 435 -2.17 -16.98 -8.18
N ALA A 436 -2.48 -15.88 -8.89
CA ALA A 436 -3.62 -15.02 -8.58
C ALA A 436 -4.97 -15.78 -8.67
N ARG A 437 -5.13 -16.69 -9.62
CA ARG A 437 -6.32 -17.58 -9.71
C ARG A 437 -6.42 -18.52 -8.51
N ILE A 438 -5.30 -19.10 -8.06
CA ILE A 438 -5.27 -19.95 -6.86
C ILE A 438 -5.66 -19.15 -5.62
N ALA A 439 -5.17 -17.91 -5.53
CA ALA A 439 -5.37 -17.03 -4.40
C ALA A 439 -6.78 -16.40 -4.33
N GLU A 440 -7.49 -16.31 -5.46
CA GLU A 440 -8.69 -15.48 -5.66
C GLU A 440 -9.75 -15.62 -4.57
N LYS A 441 -10.01 -16.85 -4.11
CA LYS A 441 -11.04 -17.15 -3.09
C LYS A 441 -10.45 -17.53 -1.74
N SER A 442 -9.13 -17.46 -1.58
CA SER A 442 -8.44 -18.01 -0.41
C SER A 442 -8.85 -17.32 0.91
N ARG A 443 -9.24 -16.06 0.86
CA ARG A 443 -9.57 -15.24 2.05
C ARG A 443 -11.06 -15.09 2.32
N ASP A 444 -11.94 -15.66 1.50
CA ASP A 444 -13.40 -15.52 1.66
C ASP A 444 -13.90 -15.99 3.04
N GLY A 445 -13.27 -17.01 3.59
CA GLY A 445 -13.61 -17.55 4.90
C GLY A 445 -13.44 -16.57 6.06
N PHE A 446 -12.53 -15.58 5.94
CA PHE A 446 -12.33 -14.59 6.99
C PHE A 446 -13.54 -13.69 7.24
N GLN A 447 -14.44 -13.57 6.28
CA GLN A 447 -15.72 -12.89 6.46
C GLN A 447 -16.63 -13.56 7.51
N ARG A 448 -16.29 -14.80 7.91
CA ARG A 448 -16.96 -15.58 8.96
C ARG A 448 -16.10 -15.79 10.20
N GLY A 449 -14.93 -15.18 10.26
CA GLY A 449 -13.98 -15.25 11.37
C GLY A 449 -12.65 -15.91 11.01
N VAL A 450 -11.72 -15.86 11.95
CA VAL A 450 -10.32 -16.30 11.74
C VAL A 450 -10.22 -17.79 11.42
N VAL A 451 -10.96 -18.64 12.16
CA VAL A 451 -10.86 -20.10 11.98
C VAL A 451 -11.35 -20.54 10.58
N PRO A 452 -12.55 -20.15 10.10
CA PRO A 452 -12.97 -20.41 8.72
C PRO A 452 -12.02 -19.79 7.68
N GLY A 453 -11.45 -18.61 7.96
CA GLY A 453 -10.46 -17.97 7.11
C GLY A 453 -9.19 -18.79 6.95
N MET A 454 -8.60 -19.26 8.04
CA MET A 454 -7.39 -20.09 8.02
C MET A 454 -7.64 -21.44 7.31
N ILE A 455 -8.80 -22.04 7.54
CA ILE A 455 -9.21 -23.28 6.82
C ILE A 455 -9.35 -22.98 5.32
N GLY A 456 -9.98 -21.85 4.95
CA GLY A 456 -10.15 -21.42 3.56
C GLY A 456 -8.81 -21.23 2.84
N MET A 457 -7.85 -20.57 3.50
CA MET A 457 -6.48 -20.40 2.97
C MET A 457 -5.78 -21.76 2.75
N ALA A 458 -5.86 -22.65 3.73
CA ALA A 458 -5.26 -23.98 3.62
C ALA A 458 -5.90 -24.80 2.48
N LEU A 459 -7.23 -24.78 2.37
CA LEU A 459 -7.96 -25.44 1.28
C LEU A 459 -7.56 -24.90 -0.10
N ALA A 460 -7.51 -23.57 -0.24
CA ALA A 460 -7.11 -22.93 -1.50
C ALA A 460 -5.66 -23.29 -1.86
N GLY A 461 -4.73 -23.19 -0.91
CA GLY A 461 -3.33 -23.52 -1.14
C GLY A 461 -3.08 -24.98 -1.50
N LEU A 462 -3.73 -25.93 -0.80
CA LEU A 462 -3.56 -27.37 -1.02
C LEU A 462 -4.27 -27.88 -2.28
N SER A 463 -5.41 -27.26 -2.66
CA SER A 463 -6.22 -27.71 -3.80
C SER A 463 -5.87 -26.98 -5.11
N GLY A 464 -4.90 -26.07 -5.12
CA GLY A 464 -4.62 -25.22 -6.27
C GLY A 464 -5.81 -24.30 -6.62
N GLY A 465 -6.48 -23.75 -5.60
CA GLY A 465 -7.63 -22.84 -5.74
C GLY A 465 -8.98 -23.50 -6.07
N ARG A 466 -9.02 -24.83 -6.19
CA ARG A 466 -10.28 -25.57 -6.51
C ARG A 466 -11.28 -25.57 -5.37
N LEU A 467 -10.80 -25.56 -4.13
CA LEU A 467 -11.60 -25.53 -2.92
C LEU A 467 -11.37 -24.21 -2.19
N ALA A 468 -12.44 -23.61 -1.70
CA ALA A 468 -12.41 -22.41 -0.89
C ALA A 468 -13.52 -22.43 0.15
N TRP A 469 -13.33 -21.74 1.26
CA TRP A 469 -14.40 -21.55 2.22
C TRP A 469 -15.34 -20.45 1.70
N PRO A 470 -16.67 -20.65 1.69
CA PRO A 470 -17.58 -19.69 1.09
C PRO A 470 -17.67 -18.40 1.92
N GLY A 471 -17.63 -17.28 1.24
CA GLY A 471 -17.77 -15.93 1.80
C GLY A 471 -17.75 -14.90 0.67
N HIS A 472 -18.07 -13.66 1.01
CA HIS A 472 -17.93 -12.53 0.10
C HIS A 472 -17.53 -11.29 0.89
N SER A 473 -16.70 -10.45 0.27
CA SER A 473 -16.24 -9.21 0.89
C SER A 473 -17.37 -8.21 1.03
N ARG A 474 -17.50 -7.65 2.22
CA ARG A 474 -18.47 -6.60 2.56
C ARG A 474 -17.75 -5.26 2.71
N ARG A 475 -18.43 -4.19 2.42
CA ARG A 475 -17.92 -2.84 2.56
C ARG A 475 -17.84 -2.41 4.02
N PRO A 476 -17.03 -1.39 4.37
CA PRO A 476 -16.90 -0.93 5.76
C PRO A 476 -18.24 -0.59 6.43
N TRP A 477 -19.13 0.10 5.73
CA TRP A 477 -20.43 0.47 6.27
C TRP A 477 -21.41 -0.69 6.47
N GLU A 478 -21.15 -1.84 5.87
CA GLU A 478 -21.96 -3.04 6.03
C GLU A 478 -21.52 -3.92 7.21
N ARG A 479 -20.32 -3.69 7.75
CA ARG A 479 -19.69 -4.62 8.70
C ARG A 479 -19.09 -3.98 9.95
N ILE A 480 -18.62 -2.73 9.89
CA ILE A 480 -18.00 -2.10 11.05
C ILE A 480 -19.07 -1.59 12.00
N PRO A 481 -19.15 -2.12 13.23
CA PRO A 481 -20.14 -1.70 14.22
C PRO A 481 -19.82 -0.29 14.76
N SER A 482 -20.78 0.29 15.49
CA SER A 482 -20.51 1.47 16.31
C SER A 482 -19.49 1.15 17.42
N LEU A 483 -18.85 2.18 17.97
CA LEU A 483 -17.95 2.01 19.13
C LEU A 483 -18.69 1.36 20.31
N GLU A 484 -19.93 1.79 20.57
CA GLU A 484 -20.76 1.27 21.65
C GLU A 484 -21.08 -0.22 21.48
N ASP A 485 -21.39 -0.63 20.25
CA ASP A 485 -21.68 -2.05 19.96
C ASP A 485 -20.42 -2.91 20.04
N TYR A 486 -19.28 -2.38 19.60
CA TYR A 486 -18.00 -3.08 19.67
C TYR A 486 -17.57 -3.35 21.11
N TYR A 487 -17.76 -2.39 22.00
CA TYR A 487 -17.39 -2.52 23.41
C TYR A 487 -18.52 -3.10 24.30
N ARG A 488 -19.66 -3.47 23.71
CA ARG A 488 -20.78 -4.08 24.47
C ARG A 488 -20.31 -5.25 25.33
N GLY A 489 -20.64 -5.19 26.64
CA GLY A 489 -20.24 -6.19 27.63
C GLY A 489 -18.82 -6.00 28.21
N ARG A 490 -18.07 -5.01 27.75
CA ARG A 490 -16.77 -4.60 28.32
C ARG A 490 -16.82 -3.21 28.94
N ILE A 491 -17.41 -2.26 28.24
CA ILE A 491 -17.56 -0.85 28.66
C ILE A 491 -19.03 -0.46 28.47
N PRO A 492 -19.66 0.20 29.46
CA PRO A 492 -21.03 0.74 29.30
C PRO A 492 -21.10 1.74 28.14
N ALA A 493 -22.17 1.69 27.34
CA ALA A 493 -22.30 2.53 26.15
C ALA A 493 -22.24 4.05 26.45
N ALA A 494 -22.73 4.48 27.61
CA ALA A 494 -22.63 5.88 28.04
C ALA A 494 -21.18 6.30 28.28
N GLU A 495 -20.39 5.42 28.90
CA GLU A 495 -18.95 5.63 29.16
C GLU A 495 -18.13 5.65 27.85
N VAL A 496 -18.46 4.77 26.87
CA VAL A 496 -17.84 4.80 25.54
C VAL A 496 -18.03 6.16 24.87
N ARG A 497 -19.26 6.68 24.90
CA ARG A 497 -19.58 8.00 24.35
C ARG A 497 -18.83 9.12 25.09
N GLN A 498 -18.83 9.08 26.41
CA GLN A 498 -18.12 10.07 27.22
C GLN A 498 -16.61 10.10 26.87
N ILE A 499 -15.93 8.95 26.86
CA ILE A 499 -14.51 8.86 26.50
C ILE A 499 -14.26 9.41 25.10
N ARG A 500 -15.10 9.03 24.12
CA ARG A 500 -15.00 9.53 22.75
C ARG A 500 -15.13 11.05 22.71
N ASP A 501 -16.18 11.59 23.32
CA ASP A 501 -16.49 13.01 23.25
C ASP A 501 -15.42 13.86 23.98
N GLU A 502 -14.88 13.37 25.09
CA GLU A 502 -13.75 13.99 25.79
C GLU A 502 -12.45 13.97 24.95
N CYS A 503 -12.17 12.87 24.24
CA CYS A 503 -11.02 12.79 23.33
C CYS A 503 -11.20 13.73 22.14
N TYR A 504 -12.37 13.73 21.53
CA TYR A 504 -12.66 14.58 20.36
C TYR A 504 -12.67 16.07 20.72
N ALA A 505 -13.13 16.45 21.90
CA ALA A 505 -13.02 17.82 22.38
C ALA A 505 -11.56 18.30 22.54
N ARG A 506 -10.62 17.37 22.74
CA ARG A 506 -9.17 17.64 22.77
C ARG A 506 -8.49 17.52 21.40
N GLY A 507 -9.24 17.25 20.34
CA GLY A 507 -8.70 17.07 18.99
C GLY A 507 -7.89 15.77 18.78
N VAL A 508 -8.14 14.73 19.62
CA VAL A 508 -7.42 13.46 19.53
C VAL A 508 -8.36 12.28 19.29
N SER A 509 -7.84 11.20 18.70
CA SER A 509 -8.57 9.94 18.54
C SER A 509 -8.91 9.28 19.89
N ALA A 510 -9.98 8.50 19.94
CA ALA A 510 -10.44 7.85 21.16
C ALA A 510 -9.83 6.46 21.39
N HIS A 511 -9.14 5.90 20.40
CA HIS A 511 -8.71 4.50 20.44
C HIS A 511 -7.80 4.15 21.62
N ALA A 512 -6.86 5.02 21.99
CA ALA A 512 -5.94 4.72 23.11
C ALA A 512 -6.69 4.62 24.42
N ALA A 513 -7.55 5.60 24.72
CA ALA A 513 -8.34 5.63 25.96
C ALA A 513 -9.33 4.46 26.03
N LEU A 514 -9.99 4.13 24.92
CA LEU A 514 -10.93 3.00 24.85
C LEU A 514 -10.20 1.65 25.00
N MET A 515 -9.03 1.48 24.38
CA MET A 515 -8.23 0.27 24.54
C MET A 515 -7.77 0.09 25.99
N GLU A 516 -7.24 1.13 26.62
CA GLU A 516 -6.83 1.09 28.02
C GLU A 516 -8.00 0.76 28.95
N ARG A 517 -9.16 1.40 28.73
CA ARG A 517 -10.38 1.10 29.50
C ARG A 517 -10.88 -0.34 29.26
N ALA A 518 -10.62 -0.92 28.07
CA ALA A 518 -10.96 -2.31 27.76
C ALA A 518 -9.94 -3.35 28.24
N GLY A 519 -8.91 -2.93 28.96
CA GLY A 519 -7.92 -3.81 29.60
C GLY A 519 -6.58 -3.96 28.86
N TRP A 520 -6.32 -3.18 27.81
CA TRP A 520 -5.00 -3.10 27.22
C TRP A 520 -4.09 -2.28 28.13
N PRO A 521 -2.86 -2.73 28.41
CA PRO A 521 -1.94 -1.98 29.27
C PRO A 521 -1.50 -0.67 28.59
N VAL A 522 -1.17 0.32 29.41
CA VAL A 522 -0.49 1.53 28.94
C VAL A 522 0.86 1.14 28.35
N ILE A 523 1.22 1.72 27.20
CA ILE A 523 2.55 1.49 26.60
C ILE A 523 3.61 2.16 27.48
N PRO A 524 4.63 1.42 27.95
CA PRO A 524 5.73 1.98 28.72
C PRO A 524 6.73 2.67 27.79
N TYR A 525 6.44 3.92 27.42
CA TYR A 525 7.32 4.69 26.53
C TYR A 525 8.72 4.86 27.17
N ASP A 526 9.75 4.48 26.42
CA ASP A 526 11.16 4.56 26.82
C ASP A 526 11.93 5.67 26.07
N GLY A 527 11.28 6.35 25.13
CA GLY A 527 11.85 7.39 24.29
C GLY A 527 12.87 6.89 23.27
N ARG A 528 13.04 5.59 23.11
CA ARG A 528 14.01 4.97 22.18
C ARG A 528 13.32 4.03 21.18
N LEU A 529 12.72 2.95 21.67
CA LEU A 529 12.01 1.97 20.85
C LEU A 529 10.50 2.14 20.96
N LEU A 530 10.02 2.27 22.17
CA LEU A 530 8.61 2.55 22.46
C LEU A 530 8.46 4.07 22.61
N VAL A 531 8.05 4.73 21.54
CA VAL A 531 7.84 6.17 21.50
C VAL A 531 6.37 6.49 21.28
N SER A 532 5.93 7.66 21.73
CA SER A 532 4.58 8.11 21.42
C SER A 532 4.41 8.30 19.92
N HIS A 533 3.17 8.27 19.43
CA HIS A 533 2.91 8.48 18.01
C HIS A 533 3.36 9.88 17.54
N GLN A 534 3.23 10.89 18.40
CA GLN A 534 3.74 12.24 18.11
C GLN A 534 5.26 12.28 18.02
N ASP A 535 5.96 11.63 18.97
CA ASP A 535 7.43 11.58 18.94
C ASP A 535 7.92 10.80 17.72
N ALA A 536 7.19 9.78 17.28
CA ALA A 536 7.53 9.03 16.09
C ALA A 536 7.51 9.89 14.80
N LEU A 537 6.65 10.90 14.71
CA LEU A 537 6.65 11.85 13.60
C LEU A 537 7.94 12.69 13.53
N LEU A 538 8.67 12.79 14.64
CA LEU A 538 9.92 13.53 14.74
C LEU A 538 11.17 12.63 14.63
N LEU A 539 11.07 11.40 15.13
CA LEU A 539 12.21 10.49 15.27
C LEU A 539 12.34 9.48 14.12
N GLY A 540 11.23 8.96 13.65
CA GLY A 540 11.22 7.79 12.77
C GLY A 540 11.22 8.11 11.29
N GLY A 541 11.79 9.20 10.88
CA GLY A 541 11.74 9.74 9.53
C GLY A 541 11.13 11.14 9.55
N LYS A 542 11.25 11.85 8.46
CA LYS A 542 10.74 13.21 8.36
C LYS A 542 9.52 13.25 7.45
N VAL A 543 8.38 13.67 7.98
CA VAL A 543 7.23 13.97 7.13
C VAL A 543 7.54 15.24 6.34
N GLN A 544 7.49 15.12 5.03
CA GLN A 544 7.71 16.22 4.12
C GLN A 544 6.36 16.69 3.56
N ALA A 545 6.11 17.99 3.60
CA ALA A 545 4.92 18.60 3.06
C ALA A 545 5.28 19.94 2.42
N PRO A 546 5.87 19.93 1.22
CA PRO A 546 6.26 21.15 0.53
C PRO A 546 5.09 22.13 0.47
N PRO A 547 5.30 23.44 0.71
CA PRO A 547 4.24 24.45 0.61
C PRO A 547 3.79 24.63 -0.84
N GLY A 548 2.66 25.29 -1.03
CA GLY A 548 2.16 25.67 -2.36
C GLY A 548 1.45 24.56 -3.12
N TYR A 549 0.97 23.50 -2.43
CA TYR A 549 0.14 22.44 -3.00
C TYR A 549 -1.19 22.33 -2.25
N ALA A 550 -2.24 21.94 -2.97
CA ALA A 550 -3.56 21.68 -2.40
C ALA A 550 -3.56 20.49 -1.44
N ASP A 551 -4.52 20.46 -0.55
CA ASP A 551 -4.78 19.28 0.28
C ASP A 551 -5.24 18.09 -0.58
N HIS A 552 -4.69 16.92 -0.31
CA HIS A 552 -4.98 15.70 -1.07
C HIS A 552 -6.00 14.80 -0.38
N VAL A 553 -6.37 15.06 0.87
CA VAL A 553 -7.47 14.39 1.57
C VAL A 553 -8.58 15.38 1.77
N LEU A 554 -9.77 15.08 1.25
CA LEU A 554 -10.93 15.95 1.28
C LEU A 554 -12.14 15.24 1.84
N PHE A 555 -13.02 15.99 2.47
CA PHE A 555 -14.31 15.55 2.99
C PHE A 555 -15.44 16.27 2.24
N PRO A 556 -15.72 15.87 0.97
CA PRO A 556 -16.63 16.61 0.10
C PRO A 556 -18.10 16.55 0.54
N TYR A 557 -18.45 15.69 1.49
CA TYR A 557 -19.81 15.47 1.98
C TYR A 557 -19.89 15.73 3.50
N PRO A 558 -19.88 17.02 3.94
CA PRO A 558 -19.88 17.37 5.36
C PRO A 558 -21.06 16.80 6.12
N GLU A 559 -22.24 16.70 5.49
CA GLU A 559 -23.46 16.14 6.09
C GLU A 559 -23.33 14.64 6.42
N LEU A 560 -22.57 13.87 5.63
CA LEU A 560 -22.24 12.48 5.94
C LEU A 560 -21.26 12.40 7.11
N CYS A 561 -20.25 13.27 7.12
CA CYS A 561 -19.28 13.35 8.21
C CYS A 561 -19.95 13.71 9.54
N GLN A 562 -20.88 14.66 9.55
CA GLN A 562 -21.63 15.07 10.74
C GLN A 562 -22.45 13.91 11.34
N ARG A 563 -23.05 13.07 10.49
CA ARG A 563 -23.81 11.89 10.92
C ARG A 563 -22.95 10.68 11.28
N CYS A 564 -21.66 10.71 10.95
CA CYS A 564 -20.74 9.59 11.17
C CYS A 564 -20.44 9.42 12.67
N GLY A 565 -20.93 8.34 13.27
CA GLY A 565 -20.69 8.01 14.69
C GLY A 565 -19.33 7.39 14.96
N THR A 566 -18.73 6.72 13.97
CA THR A 566 -17.46 6.02 14.15
C THR A 566 -16.24 6.90 13.89
N LYS A 567 -16.33 7.85 12.96
CA LYS A 567 -15.19 8.66 12.46
C LYS A 567 -13.92 7.85 12.27
N LEU A 568 -14.08 6.72 11.58
CA LEU A 568 -13.01 5.75 11.44
C LEU A 568 -11.77 6.32 10.71
N CYS A 569 -11.94 7.32 9.85
CA CYS A 569 -10.85 8.06 9.23
C CYS A 569 -9.92 8.74 10.26
N VAL A 570 -10.44 9.17 11.41
CA VAL A 570 -9.68 9.69 12.55
C VAL A 570 -8.97 8.54 13.27
N GLU A 571 -9.73 7.49 13.61
CA GLU A 571 -9.24 6.37 14.44
C GLU A 571 -8.18 5.51 13.73
N VAL A 572 -8.18 5.46 12.39
CA VAL A 572 -7.22 4.67 11.59
C VAL A 572 -6.02 5.48 11.12
N CYS A 573 -6.06 6.81 11.28
CA CYS A 573 -5.05 7.68 10.70
C CYS A 573 -3.65 7.40 11.25
N SER A 574 -2.82 6.78 10.42
CA SER A 574 -1.47 6.36 10.80
C SER A 574 -0.49 7.50 11.05
N GLY A 575 -0.74 8.70 10.52
CA GLY A 575 0.06 9.92 10.76
C GLY A 575 -0.59 10.87 11.76
N GLN A 576 -1.79 10.55 12.31
CA GLN A 576 -2.61 11.48 13.08
C GLN A 576 -2.88 12.83 12.35
N ALA A 577 -2.91 12.75 11.02
CA ALA A 577 -3.15 13.89 10.14
C ALA A 577 -4.64 14.25 10.04
N ILE A 578 -5.53 13.34 10.41
CA ILE A 578 -6.98 13.56 10.44
C ILE A 578 -7.41 13.61 11.90
N THR A 579 -7.98 14.74 12.30
CA THR A 579 -8.43 15.01 13.67
C THR A 579 -9.91 15.32 13.70
N PRO A 580 -10.57 15.14 14.87
CA PRO A 580 -11.95 15.61 15.03
C PRO A 580 -12.04 17.11 14.83
N GLY A 581 -12.77 17.55 13.82
CA GLY A 581 -12.95 18.95 13.51
C GLY A 581 -14.23 19.53 14.10
N ALA A 582 -14.34 20.86 14.02
CA ALA A 582 -15.53 21.59 14.41
C ALA A 582 -16.75 21.10 13.61
N GLN A 583 -17.93 21.17 14.21
CA GLN A 583 -19.20 20.78 13.57
C GLN A 583 -19.25 19.31 13.08
N GLY A 584 -18.33 18.45 13.58
CA GLY A 584 -18.33 17.02 13.27
C GLY A 584 -17.76 16.64 11.90
N VAL A 585 -17.21 17.56 11.15
CA VAL A 585 -16.41 17.29 9.94
C VAL A 585 -14.95 17.15 10.36
N PRO A 586 -14.21 16.11 9.95
CA PRO A 586 -12.81 16.00 10.30
C PRO A 586 -11.95 17.11 9.67
N ASP A 587 -10.92 17.53 10.40
CA ASP A 587 -9.88 18.41 9.90
C ASP A 587 -8.70 17.59 9.35
N PHE A 588 -8.03 18.10 8.33
CA PHE A 588 -6.87 17.47 7.73
C PHE A 588 -5.62 18.35 7.84
N ASP A 589 -4.54 17.77 8.33
CA ASP A 589 -3.22 18.38 8.44
C ASP A 589 -2.24 17.65 7.52
N ARG A 590 -1.95 18.25 6.36
CA ARG A 590 -1.05 17.68 5.36
C ARG A 590 0.37 17.45 5.90
N GLU A 591 0.83 18.29 6.85
CA GLU A 591 2.17 18.20 7.43
C GLU A 591 2.41 16.94 8.29
N LYS A 592 1.34 16.23 8.65
CA LYS A 592 1.38 14.95 9.36
C LYS A 592 1.03 13.76 8.48
N CYS A 593 0.60 14.00 7.25
CA CYS A 593 0.11 12.94 6.39
C CYS A 593 1.27 12.14 5.79
N ILE A 594 1.28 10.82 6.05
CA ILE A 594 2.27 9.88 5.52
C ILE A 594 1.82 9.18 4.23
N HIS A 595 0.76 9.65 3.60
CA HIS A 595 0.21 9.11 2.34
C HIS A 595 -0.11 7.61 2.36
N CYS A 596 -0.56 7.07 3.50
CA CYS A 596 -0.86 5.64 3.61
C CYS A 596 -2.19 5.22 2.92
N GLY A 597 -3.11 6.16 2.68
CA GLY A 597 -4.41 5.88 2.06
C GLY A 597 -5.45 5.19 2.96
N ALA A 598 -5.14 4.98 4.26
CA ALA A 598 -6.03 4.27 5.17
C ALA A 598 -7.40 4.97 5.35
N CYS A 599 -7.43 6.30 5.33
CA CYS A 599 -8.67 7.08 5.46
C CYS A 599 -9.67 6.80 4.33
N LEU A 600 -9.17 6.68 3.09
CA LEU A 600 -9.99 6.34 1.92
C LEU A 600 -10.70 5.00 2.12
N TRP A 601 -9.92 3.94 2.39
CA TRP A 601 -10.43 2.57 2.43
C TRP A 601 -11.24 2.21 3.68
N ASN A 602 -11.19 3.03 4.73
CA ASN A 602 -11.91 2.79 5.98
C ASN A 602 -13.07 3.77 6.21
N CYS A 603 -13.43 4.60 5.24
CA CYS A 603 -14.63 5.43 5.34
C CYS A 603 -15.87 4.54 5.44
N THR A 604 -16.77 4.85 6.41
CA THR A 604 -17.99 4.09 6.65
C THR A 604 -19.20 4.65 5.90
N PHE A 605 -18.97 5.47 4.89
CA PHE A 605 -20.01 5.98 3.99
C PHE A 605 -19.54 5.87 2.54
N ALA A 606 -20.48 5.55 1.65
CA ALA A 606 -20.29 5.68 0.22
C ALA A 606 -20.49 7.13 -0.22
N ALA A 607 -19.87 7.49 -1.34
CA ALA A 607 -20.16 8.72 -2.05
C ALA A 607 -21.61 8.67 -2.61
N PRO A 608 -22.40 9.74 -2.49
CA PRO A 608 -23.79 9.73 -2.94
C PRO A 608 -23.97 9.43 -4.44
N GLU A 609 -23.06 9.90 -5.26
CA GLU A 609 -23.10 9.72 -6.72
C GLU A 609 -22.58 8.36 -7.19
N ASN A 610 -21.79 7.67 -6.37
CA ASN A 610 -21.23 6.37 -6.72
C ASN A 610 -21.05 5.50 -5.48
N SER A 611 -21.92 4.51 -5.31
CA SER A 611 -21.90 3.59 -4.18
C SER A 611 -20.66 2.67 -4.14
N GLU A 612 -19.87 2.60 -5.20
CA GLU A 612 -18.59 1.89 -5.21
C GLU A 612 -17.44 2.74 -4.67
N ARG A 613 -17.64 4.05 -4.52
CA ARG A 613 -16.66 4.98 -3.95
C ARG A 613 -16.93 5.29 -2.48
N MET A 614 -15.86 5.63 -1.78
CA MET A 614 -15.92 6.13 -0.41
C MET A 614 -16.22 7.64 -0.40
N ALA A 615 -16.87 8.10 0.67
CA ALA A 615 -17.17 9.53 0.84
C ALA A 615 -15.94 10.40 1.17
N VAL A 616 -14.81 9.81 1.55
CA VAL A 616 -13.52 10.51 1.65
C VAL A 616 -12.86 10.50 0.29
N ALA A 617 -12.43 11.66 -0.20
CA ALA A 617 -11.63 11.76 -1.42
C ALA A 617 -10.13 11.77 -1.08
N PHE A 618 -9.36 10.99 -1.84
CA PHE A 618 -7.90 10.94 -1.78
C PHE A 618 -7.37 11.25 -3.18
N ARG A 619 -6.77 12.43 -3.35
CA ARG A 619 -6.31 12.97 -4.64
C ARG A 619 -4.80 12.89 -4.77
N ALA A 620 -4.29 13.37 -5.90
CA ALA A 620 -2.87 13.60 -6.08
C ALA A 620 -2.36 14.60 -5.04
N GLY A 621 -1.17 14.35 -4.52
CA GLY A 621 -0.53 15.21 -3.52
C GLY A 621 0.96 14.98 -3.45
N THR A 622 1.65 15.88 -2.80
CA THR A 622 3.10 15.82 -2.57
C THR A 622 3.41 15.35 -1.14
N GLY A 623 4.66 15.04 -0.92
CA GLY A 623 5.18 14.77 0.42
C GLY A 623 4.90 13.36 0.91
N GLY A 624 4.88 13.22 2.20
CA GLY A 624 4.77 11.96 2.92
C GLY A 624 5.94 11.73 3.86
N LEU A 625 6.05 10.53 4.42
CA LEU A 625 7.14 10.17 5.30
C LEU A 625 8.33 9.67 4.49
N HIS A 626 9.48 10.31 4.67
CA HIS A 626 10.73 10.00 3.97
C HIS A 626 11.80 9.55 4.95
N SER A 627 12.45 8.46 4.61
CA SER A 627 13.63 7.99 5.30
C SER A 627 14.42 7.06 4.38
N ALA A 628 15.72 7.27 4.27
CA ALA A 628 16.62 6.37 3.54
C ALA A 628 16.71 4.98 4.20
N GLU A 629 16.25 4.83 5.41
CA GLU A 629 16.25 3.58 6.17
C GLU A 629 14.96 2.77 5.99
N ASN A 630 13.99 3.33 5.29
CA ASN A 630 12.73 2.64 4.98
C ASN A 630 12.87 1.61 3.86
#